data_a4ae2f0d748201e84b5407a00cafc42a
#
_entry.id   a4ae2f0d748201e84b5407a00cafc42a
#
_cell.length_a   1.000
_cell.length_b   1.000
_cell.length_c   1.000
_cell.angle_alpha   90.00
_cell.angle_beta   90.00
_cell.angle_gamma   90.00
#
_symmetry.space_group_name_H-M   'P 1'
#
loop_
_entity.id
_entity.type
_entity.pdbx_description
1 polymer ?
#
loop_
_entity_poly.entity_id
_entity_poly.type
_entity_poly.pdbx_seq_one_letter_code
_entity_poly.pdbx_strand_id
1 'polypeptide(L)'
;MRAVIPFKKSNAKSRLGALLCEREREDLAMAMLADVAGTLAGSDCFDVIDILSTSPIYVENTNIVLTEMGLNEALNEYLGKMSSHNINEPVLIIMADIPLISKKNIQDLVSSKADIVIAPGRMGGTNAVFIRNPLSFHVDYYGVSFLKHLEIAKDLCVEVFDSFNLSTDIDEVSDLAEVLIHGKGHSKEYLEKIGVKLLANKGRVVVERI
;
A
#
# COMPACT_ATOMS: atom_id res chain seq x y z
N MET A 1 -3.49 -13.81 11.47
CA MET A 1 -3.85 -12.39 11.18
C MET A 1 -4.20 -12.23 9.71
N ARG A 2 -4.88 -11.15 9.35
CA ARG A 2 -5.23 -10.83 7.96
C ARG A 2 -4.53 -9.57 7.48
N ALA A 3 -4.19 -9.54 6.18
CA ALA A 3 -3.81 -8.32 5.49
C ALA A 3 -4.85 -8.02 4.39
N VAL A 4 -5.14 -6.73 4.17
CA VAL A 4 -6.01 -6.28 3.09
C VAL A 4 -5.34 -5.16 2.30
N ILE A 5 -5.34 -5.32 0.98
CA ILE A 5 -4.73 -4.39 0.04
C ILE A 5 -5.85 -3.83 -0.86
N PRO A 6 -6.24 -2.57 -0.72
CA PRO A 6 -7.14 -1.95 -1.68
C PRO A 6 -6.40 -1.69 -3.00
N PHE A 7 -7.02 -2.06 -4.13
CA PHE A 7 -6.40 -1.93 -5.43
C PHE A 7 -7.38 -1.55 -6.53
N LYS A 8 -7.00 -0.57 -7.32
CA LYS A 8 -7.72 -0.17 -8.54
C LYS A 8 -6.75 -0.17 -9.71
N LYS A 9 -6.97 -1.05 -10.69
CA LYS A 9 -6.11 -1.18 -11.86
C LYS A 9 -6.34 -0.04 -12.86
N SER A 10 -7.59 0.19 -13.24
CA SER A 10 -7.94 1.14 -14.31
C SER A 10 -7.71 2.58 -13.88
N ASN A 11 -7.15 3.39 -14.78
CA ASN A 11 -6.77 4.78 -14.54
C ASN A 11 -5.82 4.98 -13.34
N ALA A 12 -5.04 3.95 -12.98
CA ALA A 12 -4.05 4.04 -11.93
C ALA A 12 -2.95 5.04 -12.31
N LYS A 13 -2.40 5.72 -11.28
CA LYS A 13 -1.18 6.52 -11.38
C LYS A 13 -1.19 7.57 -12.50
N SER A 14 -2.28 8.33 -12.63
CA SER A 14 -2.46 9.34 -13.69
C SER A 14 -1.34 10.40 -13.73
N ARG A 15 -0.73 10.74 -12.57
CA ARG A 15 0.38 11.69 -12.48
C ARG A 15 1.67 11.20 -13.13
N LEU A 16 1.82 9.88 -13.35
CA LEU A 16 2.92 9.31 -14.11
C LEU A 16 2.74 9.48 -15.63
N GLY A 17 1.63 10.03 -16.09
CA GLY A 17 1.29 10.21 -17.52
C GLY A 17 2.26 11.07 -18.31
N ALA A 18 3.12 11.87 -17.65
CA ALA A 18 4.20 12.60 -18.31
C ALA A 18 5.32 11.69 -18.84
N LEU A 19 5.45 10.46 -18.30
CA LEU A 19 6.51 9.52 -18.67
C LEU A 19 5.98 8.18 -19.20
N LEU A 20 4.84 7.73 -18.69
CA LEU A 20 4.26 6.41 -18.96
C LEU A 20 2.88 6.52 -19.62
N CYS A 21 2.64 5.71 -20.68
CA CYS A 21 1.30 5.58 -21.24
C CYS A 21 0.36 4.85 -20.27
N GLU A 22 -0.95 4.85 -20.55
CA GLU A 22 -1.96 4.26 -19.65
C GLU A 22 -1.66 2.79 -19.33
N ARG A 23 -1.38 1.98 -20.34
CA ARG A 23 -1.06 0.56 -20.17
C ARG A 23 0.18 0.37 -19.29
N GLU A 24 1.21 1.17 -19.50
CA GLU A 24 2.46 1.09 -18.70
C GLU A 24 2.22 1.47 -17.24
N ARG A 25 1.32 2.44 -16.97
CA ARG A 25 0.93 2.78 -15.61
C ARG A 25 0.15 1.66 -14.92
N GLU A 26 -0.75 1.00 -15.65
CA GLU A 26 -1.48 -0.16 -15.14
C GLU A 26 -0.56 -1.35 -14.88
N ASP A 27 0.37 -1.64 -15.79
CA ASP A 27 1.36 -2.70 -15.63
C ASP A 27 2.31 -2.41 -14.44
N LEU A 28 2.74 -1.16 -14.26
CA LEU A 28 3.53 -0.73 -13.09
C LEU A 28 2.72 -0.88 -11.78
N ALA A 29 1.44 -0.49 -11.79
CA ALA A 29 0.58 -0.66 -10.62
C ALA A 29 0.44 -2.13 -10.23
N MET A 30 0.30 -3.03 -11.21
CA MET A 30 0.28 -4.48 -10.98
C MET A 30 1.63 -4.99 -10.44
N ALA A 31 2.75 -4.47 -10.95
CA ALA A 31 4.09 -4.85 -10.47
C ALA A 31 4.30 -4.40 -9.01
N MET A 32 3.88 -3.18 -8.65
CA MET A 32 3.93 -2.69 -7.27
C MET A 32 3.04 -3.52 -6.33
N LEU A 33 1.82 -3.84 -6.76
CA LEU A 33 0.92 -4.72 -6.01
C LEU A 33 1.56 -6.10 -5.77
N ALA A 34 2.23 -6.68 -6.78
CA ALA A 34 2.92 -7.95 -6.64
C ALA A 34 4.09 -7.87 -5.64
N ASP A 35 4.84 -6.76 -5.62
CA ASP A 35 5.92 -6.54 -4.65
C ASP A 35 5.37 -6.46 -3.22
N VAL A 36 4.28 -5.71 -3.01
CA VAL A 36 3.63 -5.59 -1.70
C VAL A 36 3.08 -6.93 -1.25
N ALA A 37 2.29 -7.61 -2.08
CA ALA A 37 1.69 -8.91 -1.76
C ALA A 37 2.75 -9.98 -1.49
N GLY A 38 3.81 -10.04 -2.31
CA GLY A 38 4.94 -10.96 -2.12
C GLY A 38 5.70 -10.70 -0.81
N THR A 39 5.85 -9.43 -0.42
CA THR A 39 6.46 -9.07 0.88
C THR A 39 5.59 -9.51 2.05
N LEU A 40 4.27 -9.31 1.96
CA LEU A 40 3.33 -9.76 2.99
C LEU A 40 3.34 -11.28 3.12
N ALA A 41 3.22 -12.01 2.00
CA ALA A 41 3.26 -13.47 1.99
C ALA A 41 4.56 -14.02 2.58
N GLY A 42 5.68 -13.40 2.22
CA GLY A 42 6.98 -13.83 2.72
C GLY A 42 7.32 -13.34 4.13
N SER A 43 6.49 -12.54 4.79
CA SER A 43 6.71 -12.07 6.17
C SER A 43 6.36 -13.11 7.23
N ASP A 44 5.59 -14.14 6.86
CA ASP A 44 5.04 -15.18 7.74
C ASP A 44 4.12 -14.64 8.86
N CYS A 45 3.58 -13.42 8.65
CA CYS A 45 2.71 -12.77 9.64
C CYS A 45 1.21 -12.99 9.38
N PHE A 46 0.83 -13.40 8.16
CA PHE A 46 -0.57 -13.41 7.73
C PHE A 46 -0.99 -14.78 7.23
N ASP A 47 -2.13 -15.26 7.72
CA ASP A 47 -2.80 -16.47 7.26
C ASP A 47 -3.63 -16.22 5.99
N VAL A 48 -4.08 -14.98 5.83
CA VAL A 48 -4.92 -14.53 4.72
C VAL A 48 -4.45 -13.17 4.23
N ILE A 49 -4.30 -13.04 2.92
CA ILE A 49 -4.02 -11.78 2.23
C ILE A 49 -5.14 -11.56 1.22
N ASP A 50 -5.98 -10.59 1.47
CA ASP A 50 -7.10 -10.23 0.60
C ASP A 50 -6.79 -8.96 -0.19
N ILE A 51 -7.09 -8.96 -1.49
CA ILE A 51 -7.01 -7.78 -2.34
C ILE A 51 -8.43 -7.33 -2.67
N LEU A 52 -8.81 -6.13 -2.18
CA LEU A 52 -10.08 -5.50 -2.58
C LEU A 52 -9.88 -4.83 -3.93
N SER A 53 -10.42 -5.42 -4.99
CA SER A 53 -10.21 -4.95 -6.35
C SER A 53 -11.51 -4.59 -7.06
N THR A 54 -11.45 -3.56 -7.92
CA THR A 54 -12.56 -3.16 -8.79
C THR A 54 -12.63 -3.98 -10.08
N SER A 55 -11.66 -4.87 -10.32
CA SER A 55 -11.61 -5.72 -11.51
C SER A 55 -10.98 -7.08 -11.20
N PRO A 56 -11.31 -8.13 -11.97
CA PRO A 56 -10.65 -9.41 -11.83
C PRO A 56 -9.15 -9.28 -12.11
N ILE A 57 -8.33 -9.73 -11.17
CA ILE A 57 -6.87 -9.78 -11.28
C ILE A 57 -6.38 -11.11 -10.71
N TYR A 58 -5.12 -11.42 -10.95
CA TYR A 58 -4.46 -12.56 -10.31
C TYR A 58 -3.15 -12.10 -9.67
N VAL A 59 -2.99 -12.42 -8.41
CA VAL A 59 -1.74 -12.22 -7.65
C VAL A 59 -1.51 -13.48 -6.81
N GLU A 60 -0.32 -14.02 -6.88
CA GLU A 60 0.02 -15.26 -6.21
C GLU A 60 -0.14 -15.14 -4.69
N ASN A 61 -0.58 -16.22 -4.02
CA ASN A 61 -0.79 -16.30 -2.57
C ASN A 61 -1.77 -15.26 -2.00
N THR A 62 -2.74 -14.81 -2.79
CA THR A 62 -3.77 -13.86 -2.33
C THR A 62 -5.17 -14.30 -2.76
N ASN A 63 -6.19 -13.79 -2.05
CA ASN A 63 -7.58 -13.87 -2.48
C ASN A 63 -8.01 -12.54 -3.10
N ILE A 64 -8.84 -12.61 -4.13
CA ILE A 64 -9.39 -11.41 -4.76
C ILE A 64 -10.85 -11.24 -4.31
N VAL A 65 -11.13 -10.12 -3.66
CA VAL A 65 -12.47 -9.71 -3.26
C VAL A 65 -12.91 -8.58 -4.19
N LEU A 66 -13.86 -8.87 -5.07
CA LEU A 66 -14.37 -7.87 -6.01
C LEU A 66 -15.33 -6.91 -5.30
N THR A 67 -15.19 -5.62 -5.59
CA THR A 67 -16.05 -4.56 -5.07
C THR A 67 -16.17 -3.42 -6.08
N GLU A 68 -17.35 -2.82 -6.15
CA GLU A 68 -17.60 -1.60 -6.94
C GLU A 68 -17.61 -0.34 -6.07
N MET A 69 -17.42 -0.51 -4.76
CA MET A 69 -17.44 0.57 -3.78
C MET A 69 -16.20 1.46 -3.88
N GLY A 70 -16.32 2.68 -3.36
CA GLY A 70 -15.18 3.56 -3.11
C GLY A 70 -14.23 3.00 -2.04
N LEU A 71 -13.05 3.59 -1.91
CA LEU A 71 -12.00 3.10 -1.01
C LEU A 71 -12.48 2.96 0.45
N ASN A 72 -13.06 4.03 1.00
CA ASN A 72 -13.52 4.03 2.40
C ASN A 72 -14.65 3.03 2.63
N GLU A 73 -15.62 3.01 1.74
CA GLU A 73 -16.79 2.14 1.83
C GLU A 73 -16.38 0.68 1.76
N ALA A 74 -15.51 0.30 0.82
CA ALA A 74 -15.02 -1.07 0.64
C ALA A 74 -14.25 -1.56 1.87
N LEU A 75 -13.34 -0.73 2.40
CA LEU A 75 -12.55 -1.10 3.58
C LEU A 75 -13.39 -1.16 4.85
N ASN A 76 -14.32 -0.21 5.06
CA ASN A 76 -15.18 -0.22 6.22
C ASN A 76 -16.21 -1.38 6.17
N GLU A 77 -16.70 -1.72 4.97
CA GLU A 77 -17.52 -2.93 4.80
C GLU A 77 -16.72 -4.21 5.11
N TYR A 78 -15.47 -4.28 4.65
CA TYR A 78 -14.58 -5.41 4.95
C TYR A 78 -14.38 -5.59 6.47
N LEU A 79 -14.04 -4.50 7.19
CA LEU A 79 -13.92 -4.52 8.64
C LEU A 79 -15.24 -4.92 9.34
N GLY A 80 -16.36 -4.40 8.85
CA GLY A 80 -17.69 -4.72 9.36
C GLY A 80 -18.08 -6.19 9.17
N LYS A 81 -17.73 -6.80 8.04
CA LYS A 81 -17.97 -8.24 7.78
C LYS A 81 -17.16 -9.14 8.70
N MET A 82 -15.91 -8.79 8.99
CA MET A 82 -15.13 -9.52 10.00
C MET A 82 -15.82 -9.53 11.34
N SER A 83 -16.34 -8.39 11.76
CA SER A 83 -17.09 -8.22 12.99
C SER A 83 -18.35 -9.08 13.05
N SER A 84 -19.14 -9.09 11.98
CA SER A 84 -20.40 -9.84 11.91
C SER A 84 -20.22 -11.36 11.95
N HIS A 85 -19.04 -11.86 11.55
CA HIS A 85 -18.69 -13.28 11.61
C HIS A 85 -17.93 -13.66 12.88
N ASN A 86 -17.88 -12.79 13.90
CA ASN A 86 -17.08 -12.95 15.12
C ASN A 86 -15.59 -13.25 14.85
N ILE A 87 -15.06 -12.76 13.73
CA ILE A 87 -13.65 -12.85 13.41
C ILE A 87 -12.95 -11.67 14.11
N ASN A 88 -12.50 -11.90 15.32
CA ASN A 88 -11.79 -10.90 16.12
C ASN A 88 -10.27 -11.10 16.00
N GLU A 89 -9.77 -11.08 14.78
CA GLU A 89 -8.33 -11.18 14.52
C GLU A 89 -7.79 -9.84 14.01
N PRO A 90 -6.52 -9.51 14.32
CA PRO A 90 -5.91 -8.27 13.84
C PRO A 90 -5.86 -8.19 12.31
N VAL A 91 -6.02 -6.97 11.80
CA VAL A 91 -5.99 -6.67 10.36
C VAL A 91 -4.94 -5.61 10.06
N LEU A 92 -4.13 -5.86 9.05
CA LEU A 92 -3.29 -4.85 8.42
C LEU A 92 -3.97 -4.36 7.13
N ILE A 93 -4.33 -3.09 7.07
CA ILE A 93 -4.67 -2.40 5.83
C ILE A 93 -3.38 -1.78 5.30
N ILE A 94 -3.04 -2.04 4.02
CA ILE A 94 -1.79 -1.53 3.44
C ILE A 94 -1.99 -1.16 1.97
N MET A 95 -1.44 -0.02 1.55
CA MET A 95 -1.56 0.47 0.18
C MET A 95 -0.71 -0.36 -0.79
N ALA A 96 -1.19 -0.46 -2.05
CA ALA A 96 -0.55 -1.25 -3.10
C ALA A 96 0.65 -0.57 -3.76
N ASP A 97 0.89 0.70 -3.49
CA ASP A 97 1.84 1.57 -4.17
C ASP A 97 3.08 1.92 -3.35
N ILE A 98 3.41 1.08 -2.38
CA ILE A 98 4.61 1.20 -1.54
C ILE A 98 5.56 0.01 -1.77
N PRO A 99 6.10 -0.17 -2.99
CA PRO A 99 6.86 -1.37 -3.38
C PRO A 99 8.20 -1.53 -2.67
N LEU A 100 8.62 -0.54 -1.88
CA LEU A 100 9.90 -0.58 -1.15
C LEU A 100 9.81 -1.26 0.20
N ILE A 101 8.62 -1.68 0.64
CA ILE A 101 8.45 -2.34 1.94
C ILE A 101 9.28 -3.62 2.02
N SER A 102 9.73 -3.93 3.22
CA SER A 102 10.47 -5.15 3.53
C SER A 102 9.72 -6.02 4.54
N LYS A 103 10.04 -7.31 4.56
CA LYS A 103 9.52 -8.24 5.58
C LYS A 103 9.74 -7.71 7.01
N LYS A 104 10.91 -7.10 7.25
CA LYS A 104 11.23 -6.51 8.55
C LYS A 104 10.28 -5.35 8.90
N ASN A 105 9.97 -4.46 7.95
CA ASN A 105 9.02 -3.38 8.21
C ASN A 105 7.65 -3.93 8.64
N ILE A 106 7.18 -4.99 7.99
CA ILE A 106 5.91 -5.64 8.32
C ILE A 106 5.97 -6.29 9.70
N GLN A 107 7.00 -7.07 9.98
CA GLN A 107 7.18 -7.74 11.26
C GLN A 107 7.27 -6.74 12.42
N ASP A 108 8.05 -5.68 12.25
CA ASP A 108 8.19 -4.62 13.27
C ASP A 108 6.83 -3.93 13.52
N LEU A 109 6.10 -3.57 12.45
CA LEU A 109 4.80 -2.90 12.53
C LEU A 109 3.75 -3.74 13.27
N VAL A 110 3.60 -5.02 12.92
CA VAL A 110 2.59 -5.89 13.55
C VAL A 110 3.00 -6.39 14.94
N SER A 111 4.28 -6.26 15.33
CA SER A 111 4.78 -6.63 16.66
C SER A 111 4.43 -5.62 17.74
N SER A 112 4.03 -4.40 17.38
CA SER A 112 3.58 -3.37 18.32
C SER A 112 2.48 -3.89 19.23
N LYS A 113 2.42 -3.37 20.45
CA LYS A 113 1.37 -3.67 21.43
C LYS A 113 0.24 -2.64 21.42
N ALA A 114 0.34 -1.60 20.61
CA ALA A 114 -0.70 -0.59 20.48
C ALA A 114 -1.99 -1.19 19.89
N ASP A 115 -3.12 -0.54 20.17
CA ASP A 115 -4.41 -0.92 19.59
C ASP A 115 -4.43 -0.63 18.10
N ILE A 116 -3.84 0.49 17.70
CA ILE A 116 -3.72 0.96 16.32
C ILE A 116 -2.27 1.36 16.06
N VAL A 117 -1.70 0.88 14.93
CA VAL A 117 -0.41 1.34 14.42
C VAL A 117 -0.63 1.99 13.07
N ILE A 118 -0.19 3.23 12.90
CA ILE A 118 -0.37 3.99 11.67
C ILE A 118 0.98 4.28 11.04
N ALA A 119 1.20 3.83 9.81
CA ALA A 119 2.33 4.24 8.99
C ALA A 119 1.89 5.39 8.08
N PRO A 120 2.40 6.61 8.30
CA PRO A 120 2.04 7.76 7.48
C PRO A 120 2.62 7.63 6.06
N GLY A 121 1.89 8.13 5.07
CA GLY A 121 2.37 8.44 3.74
C GLY A 121 2.82 9.90 3.64
N ARG A 122 3.50 10.24 2.54
CA ARG A 122 3.87 11.62 2.24
C ARG A 122 2.62 12.50 2.09
N MET A 123 2.78 13.82 2.31
CA MET A 123 1.71 14.83 2.18
C MET A 123 0.48 14.55 3.06
N GLY A 124 0.63 13.83 4.18
CA GLY A 124 -0.45 13.56 5.13
C GLY A 124 -1.35 12.39 4.75
N GLY A 125 -0.90 11.51 3.86
CA GLY A 125 -1.52 10.23 3.55
C GLY A 125 -1.34 9.20 4.67
N THR A 126 -1.97 8.05 4.50
CA THR A 126 -1.79 6.87 5.35
C THR A 126 -1.52 5.68 4.47
N ASN A 127 -0.34 5.08 4.57
CA ASN A 127 0.09 3.99 3.72
C ASN A 127 -0.17 2.61 4.33
N ALA A 128 -0.17 2.51 5.67
CA ALA A 128 -0.62 1.31 6.35
C ALA A 128 -1.29 1.63 7.69
N VAL A 129 -2.26 0.81 8.08
CA VAL A 129 -2.90 0.83 9.40
C VAL A 129 -3.03 -0.59 9.90
N PHE A 130 -2.38 -0.90 11.01
CA PHE A 130 -2.60 -2.16 11.72
C PHE A 130 -3.63 -1.93 12.84
N ILE A 131 -4.66 -2.74 12.82
CA ILE A 131 -5.84 -2.64 13.69
C ILE A 131 -5.91 -3.92 14.50
N ARG A 132 -5.70 -3.84 15.80
CA ARG A 132 -5.72 -5.01 16.68
C ARG A 132 -7.13 -5.56 16.87
N ASN A 133 -8.12 -4.69 17.00
CA ASN A 133 -9.53 -5.04 17.07
C ASN A 133 -10.31 -4.33 15.96
N PRO A 134 -10.73 -5.03 14.90
CA PRO A 134 -11.47 -4.42 13.77
C PRO A 134 -12.74 -3.67 14.17
N LEU A 135 -13.35 -4.01 15.31
CA LEU A 135 -14.56 -3.34 15.82
C LEU A 135 -14.28 -1.93 16.36
N SER A 136 -13.05 -1.62 16.72
CA SER A 136 -12.70 -0.36 17.40
C SER A 136 -12.29 0.76 16.47
N PHE A 137 -12.21 0.50 15.15
CA PHE A 137 -11.67 1.45 14.20
C PHE A 137 -12.41 1.44 12.87
N HIS A 138 -12.50 2.59 12.24
CA HIS A 138 -12.94 2.73 10.84
C HIS A 138 -11.95 3.64 10.09
N VAL A 139 -11.92 3.52 8.77
CA VAL A 139 -11.00 4.30 7.95
C VAL A 139 -11.66 5.51 7.31
N ASP A 140 -10.89 6.59 7.11
CA ASP A 140 -11.23 7.74 6.28
C ASP A 140 -10.00 8.24 5.50
N TYR A 141 -9.85 7.75 4.27
CA TYR A 141 -8.68 8.00 3.42
C TYR A 141 -8.75 9.30 2.62
N TYR A 142 -9.92 9.97 2.53
CA TYR A 142 -10.01 11.19 1.74
C TYR A 142 -9.44 12.41 2.49
N GLY A 143 -8.70 13.26 1.77
CA GLY A 143 -8.03 14.43 2.34
C GLY A 143 -6.77 14.05 3.12
N VAL A 144 -6.54 14.69 4.25
CA VAL A 144 -5.37 14.42 5.13
C VAL A 144 -5.68 13.22 6.02
N SER A 145 -5.62 12.02 5.43
CA SER A 145 -6.06 10.77 6.07
C SER A 145 -5.30 10.45 7.36
N PHE A 146 -4.02 10.78 7.44
CA PHE A 146 -3.22 10.54 8.63
C PHE A 146 -3.80 11.25 9.87
N LEU A 147 -4.14 12.54 9.74
CA LEU A 147 -4.71 13.30 10.88
C LEU A 147 -6.12 12.80 11.23
N LYS A 148 -6.91 12.41 10.23
CA LYS A 148 -8.24 11.83 10.46
C LYS A 148 -8.16 10.49 11.21
N HIS A 149 -7.25 9.62 10.81
CA HIS A 149 -7.05 8.33 11.48
C HIS A 149 -6.56 8.51 12.92
N LEU A 150 -5.71 9.51 13.19
CA LEU A 150 -5.33 9.85 14.57
C LEU A 150 -6.52 10.34 15.40
N GLU A 151 -7.40 11.17 14.82
CA GLU A 151 -8.60 11.65 15.51
C GLU A 151 -9.60 10.51 15.76
N ILE A 152 -9.79 9.60 14.79
CA ILE A 152 -10.64 8.42 14.95
C ILE A 152 -10.12 7.50 16.07
N ALA A 153 -8.82 7.40 16.22
CA ALA A 153 -8.16 6.54 17.21
C ALA A 153 -7.83 7.24 18.54
N LYS A 154 -8.29 8.47 18.78
CA LYS A 154 -7.87 9.32 19.92
C LYS A 154 -8.09 8.70 21.31
N ASP A 155 -9.07 7.82 21.44
CA ASP A 155 -9.39 7.12 22.70
C ASP A 155 -8.73 5.72 22.81
N LEU A 156 -7.85 5.37 21.85
CA LEU A 156 -7.12 4.11 21.75
C LEU A 156 -5.62 4.33 21.99
N CYS A 157 -4.89 3.26 22.28
CA CYS A 157 -3.43 3.31 22.31
C CYS A 157 -2.92 3.30 20.85
N VAL A 158 -2.35 4.42 20.39
CA VAL A 158 -1.87 4.62 19.02
C VAL A 158 -0.35 4.69 18.99
N GLU A 159 0.25 3.98 18.03
CA GLU A 159 1.66 4.11 17.67
C GLU A 159 1.76 4.63 16.22
N VAL A 160 2.63 5.62 16.00
CA VAL A 160 3.00 6.07 14.66
C VAL A 160 4.29 5.35 14.25
N PHE A 161 4.20 4.52 13.23
CA PHE A 161 5.33 3.75 12.71
C PHE A 161 5.99 4.49 11.56
N ASP A 162 7.04 5.27 11.87
CA ASP A 162 7.79 6.02 10.86
C ASP A 162 8.83 5.12 10.20
N SER A 163 8.75 5.03 8.88
CA SER A 163 9.66 4.23 8.07
C SER A 163 9.74 4.79 6.65
N PHE A 164 10.95 5.06 6.17
CA PHE A 164 11.17 5.49 4.79
C PHE A 164 10.46 4.58 3.78
N ASN A 165 10.58 3.27 3.92
CA ASN A 165 9.99 2.31 2.98
C ASN A 165 8.46 2.33 2.99
N LEU A 166 7.84 2.54 4.15
CA LEU A 166 6.38 2.61 4.29
C LEU A 166 5.84 4.00 3.91
N SER A 167 6.62 5.07 4.10
CA SER A 167 6.18 6.43 3.76
C SER A 167 6.38 6.78 2.29
N THR A 168 7.11 5.95 1.52
CA THR A 168 7.42 6.20 0.11
C THR A 168 6.40 5.52 -0.80
N ASP A 169 5.28 6.19 -1.01
CA ASP A 169 4.29 5.87 -2.03
C ASP A 169 4.73 6.44 -3.39
N ILE A 170 4.42 5.69 -4.46
CA ILE A 170 4.85 6.00 -5.82
C ILE A 170 3.70 6.65 -6.58
N ASP A 171 3.65 7.96 -6.62
CA ASP A 171 2.58 8.74 -7.23
C ASP A 171 3.04 9.64 -8.38
N GLU A 172 4.26 10.16 -8.32
CA GLU A 172 4.80 11.10 -9.30
C GLU A 172 6.05 10.55 -9.99
N VAL A 173 6.43 11.14 -11.13
CA VAL A 173 7.61 10.69 -11.91
C VAL A 173 8.88 10.72 -11.07
N SER A 174 9.02 11.70 -10.17
CA SER A 174 10.17 11.78 -9.25
C SER A 174 10.27 10.58 -8.30
N ASP A 175 9.12 9.97 -7.92
CA ASP A 175 9.10 8.84 -7.00
C ASP A 175 9.66 7.57 -7.62
N LEU A 176 9.62 7.46 -8.96
CA LEU A 176 10.22 6.34 -9.67
C LEU A 176 11.73 6.23 -9.42
N ALA A 177 12.39 7.35 -9.05
CA ALA A 177 13.80 7.32 -8.65
C ALA A 177 13.99 6.42 -7.42
N GLU A 178 13.10 6.47 -6.44
CA GLU A 178 13.21 5.65 -5.24
C GLU A 178 13.07 4.15 -5.55
N VAL A 179 12.18 3.80 -6.49
CA VAL A 179 12.05 2.41 -6.97
C VAL A 179 13.33 1.95 -7.67
N LEU A 180 13.90 2.78 -8.53
CA LEU A 180 15.14 2.44 -9.27
C LEU A 180 16.37 2.35 -8.35
N ILE A 181 16.43 3.16 -7.29
CA ILE A 181 17.55 3.17 -6.32
C ILE A 181 17.41 2.02 -5.32
N HIS A 182 16.25 1.91 -4.68
CA HIS A 182 16.04 1.07 -3.50
C HIS A 182 15.24 -0.21 -3.77
N GLY A 183 14.44 -0.25 -4.85
CA GLY A 183 13.63 -1.39 -5.21
C GLY A 183 14.45 -2.62 -5.60
N LYS A 184 13.87 -3.81 -5.39
CA LYS A 184 14.49 -5.11 -5.69
C LYS A 184 13.52 -6.09 -6.34
N GLY A 185 12.27 -5.66 -6.59
CA GLY A 185 11.18 -6.53 -7.05
C GLY A 185 10.69 -6.19 -8.46
N HIS A 186 9.48 -6.64 -8.73
CA HIS A 186 8.82 -6.56 -10.04
C HIS A 186 8.67 -5.13 -10.56
N SER A 187 8.42 -4.15 -9.68
CA SER A 187 8.27 -2.74 -10.07
C SER A 187 9.56 -2.17 -10.64
N LYS A 188 10.72 -2.47 -10.04
CA LYS A 188 12.03 -2.07 -10.58
C LYS A 188 12.32 -2.76 -11.89
N GLU A 189 12.17 -4.08 -11.95
CA GLU A 189 12.41 -4.87 -13.17
C GLU A 189 11.54 -4.37 -14.33
N TYR A 190 10.28 -4.01 -14.03
CA TYR A 190 9.39 -3.46 -15.03
C TYR A 190 9.87 -2.11 -15.57
N LEU A 191 10.22 -1.16 -14.68
CA LEU A 191 10.73 0.16 -15.07
C LEU A 191 12.01 0.05 -15.93
N GLU A 192 12.95 -0.80 -15.52
CA GLU A 192 14.18 -1.05 -16.27
C GLU A 192 13.89 -1.65 -17.66
N LYS A 193 12.95 -2.61 -17.74
CA LYS A 193 12.52 -3.25 -18.98
C LYS A 193 11.93 -2.28 -19.99
N ILE A 194 11.16 -1.28 -19.53
CA ILE A 194 10.56 -0.27 -20.41
C ILE A 194 11.48 0.93 -20.69
N GLY A 195 12.75 0.86 -20.25
CA GLY A 195 13.78 1.86 -20.54
C GLY A 195 13.76 3.08 -19.63
N VAL A 196 13.08 3.00 -18.47
CA VAL A 196 13.11 4.09 -17.45
C VAL A 196 14.41 3.99 -16.68
N LYS A 197 15.16 5.09 -16.61
CA LYS A 197 16.51 5.15 -16.01
C LYS A 197 16.74 6.40 -15.20
N LEU A 198 17.73 6.33 -14.32
CA LEU A 198 18.25 7.46 -13.57
C LEU A 198 19.36 8.15 -14.36
N LEU A 199 19.26 9.45 -14.46
CA LEU A 199 20.32 10.30 -15.01
C LEU A 199 20.75 11.34 -13.98
N ALA A 200 22.03 11.68 -13.97
CA ALA A 200 22.55 12.78 -13.17
C ALA A 200 22.52 14.07 -14.01
N ASN A 201 21.75 15.05 -13.57
CA ASN A 201 21.68 16.35 -14.23
C ASN A 201 22.02 17.44 -13.20
N LYS A 202 23.18 18.12 -13.39
CA LYS A 202 23.64 19.22 -12.52
C LYS A 202 23.59 18.90 -11.02
N GLY A 203 24.01 17.69 -10.65
CA GLY A 203 24.02 17.25 -9.25
C GLY A 203 22.67 16.80 -8.69
N ARG A 204 21.63 16.69 -9.53
CA ARG A 204 20.33 16.11 -9.18
C ARG A 204 20.10 14.81 -9.94
N VAL A 205 19.39 13.89 -9.32
CA VAL A 205 18.90 12.69 -9.99
C VAL A 205 17.59 13.04 -10.68
N VAL A 206 17.47 12.67 -11.94
CA VAL A 206 16.25 12.78 -12.74
C VAL A 206 15.88 11.43 -13.32
N VAL A 207 14.59 11.19 -13.52
CA VAL A 207 14.08 9.98 -14.16
C VAL A 207 13.75 10.30 -15.60
N GLU A 208 14.32 9.56 -16.53
CA GLU A 208 14.08 9.71 -17.96
C GLU A 208 13.84 8.35 -18.61
N ARG A 209 13.22 8.37 -19.78
CA ARG A 209 13.05 7.20 -20.62
C ARG A 209 14.02 7.26 -21.80
N ILE A 210 14.78 6.17 -22.03
CA ILE A 210 15.78 6.03 -23.10
C ILE A 210 15.35 4.92 -24.05
#